data_8043769f3ca6fbfae8120f1beebaa114
#
_entry.id   8043769f3ca6fbfae8120f1beebaa114
#
_cell.length_a   1.000
_cell.length_b   1.000
_cell.length_c   1.000
_cell.angle_alpha   90.00
_cell.angle_beta   90.00
_cell.angle_gamma   90.00
#
_symmetry.space_group_name_H-M   'P 1'
#
loop_
_entity.id
_entity.type
_entity.pdbx_description
1 polymer ?
#
loop_
_entity_poly.entity_id
_entity_poly.type
_entity_poly.pdbx_seq_one_letter_code
_entity_poly.pdbx_strand_id
1 'polypeptide(L)'
;MEAGTFGRGNGFGQSEGADNGNKEHWIDGSVTISGGNVLLTPVEAMDLHCLDLLTGKAKWKLPCEEMLFIGCVHAGKAILVGKKQVKAINLADGKEAWAAPVELDGDSPSGRGYYSEHFYYLPTSASQLLKIDLDKGAIASQVKTGTTLGNLICYKDELISQSPDSISSYYLTEPLRKRTDELLAKNPDDSWALARRGEILLQDGKQEEALKT
;
A
#
# COMPACT_ATOMS: atom_id res chain seq x y z
N MET A 1 51.21 47.96 -24.57
CA MET A 1 50.05 47.58 -23.73
C MET A 1 49.57 46.22 -24.21
N GLU A 2 50.06 45.16 -23.62
CA GLU A 2 49.77 43.80 -24.01
C GLU A 2 48.76 43.22 -22.97
N ALA A 3 47.68 42.64 -23.51
CA ALA A 3 46.67 41.97 -22.70
C ALA A 3 47.03 40.51 -22.50
N GLY A 4 47.27 40.11 -21.24
CA GLY A 4 47.57 38.75 -20.87
C GLY A 4 46.37 37.85 -20.92
N THR A 5 46.51 36.73 -21.66
CA THR A 5 45.51 35.67 -21.79
C THR A 5 45.69 34.68 -20.66
N PHE A 6 44.69 34.56 -19.76
CA PHE A 6 44.62 33.49 -18.76
C PHE A 6 44.10 32.19 -19.35
N GLY A 7 44.97 31.19 -19.47
CA GLY A 7 44.63 29.83 -19.83
C GLY A 7 43.89 29.13 -18.70
N ARG A 8 42.64 28.70 -18.95
CA ARG A 8 41.87 27.78 -18.09
C ARG A 8 42.29 26.34 -18.39
N GLY A 9 43.02 25.74 -17.48
CA GLY A 9 43.18 24.28 -17.43
C GLY A 9 41.97 23.66 -16.73
N ASN A 10 41.06 23.09 -17.50
CA ASN A 10 40.00 22.20 -16.96
C ASN A 10 40.50 20.77 -17.02
N GLY A 11 41.05 20.29 -15.93
CA GLY A 11 41.20 18.87 -15.66
C GLY A 11 40.00 18.39 -14.86
N PHE A 12 38.89 18.10 -15.51
CA PHE A 12 37.87 17.26 -14.88
C PHE A 12 38.34 15.81 -14.97
N GLY A 13 38.83 15.30 -13.83
CA GLY A 13 39.01 13.88 -13.64
C GLY A 13 37.66 13.17 -13.89
N GLN A 14 37.65 12.29 -14.87
CA GLN A 14 36.62 11.30 -14.99
C GLN A 14 36.71 10.44 -13.75
N SER A 15 35.80 10.62 -12.81
CA SER A 15 35.52 9.63 -11.79
C SER A 15 34.97 8.40 -12.54
N GLU A 16 35.78 7.35 -12.56
CA GLU A 16 35.34 6.02 -12.96
C GLU A 16 33.99 5.74 -12.28
N GLY A 17 32.99 5.44 -13.08
CA GLY A 17 31.66 5.14 -12.60
C GLY A 17 31.74 3.96 -11.63
N ALA A 18 31.56 4.25 -10.35
CA ALA A 18 31.20 3.23 -9.40
C ALA A 18 29.92 2.59 -9.98
N ASP A 19 30.01 1.31 -10.23
CA ASP A 19 28.87 0.44 -10.51
C ASP A 19 27.87 0.61 -9.34
N ASN A 20 26.93 1.52 -9.51
CA ASN A 20 25.77 1.64 -8.68
C ASN A 20 24.86 0.46 -9.03
N GLY A 21 25.32 -0.74 -8.73
CA GLY A 21 24.48 -1.91 -8.66
C GLY A 21 23.25 -1.48 -7.89
N ASN A 22 22.10 -1.61 -8.50
CA ASN A 22 20.79 -1.13 -8.08
C ASN A 22 20.49 -1.62 -6.63
N LYS A 23 21.08 -0.90 -5.64
CA LYS A 23 20.93 -1.25 -4.23
C LYS A 23 19.47 -1.02 -3.87
N GLU A 24 18.80 -2.08 -3.54
CA GLU A 24 17.39 -2.03 -3.14
C GLU A 24 17.31 -1.44 -1.73
N HIS A 25 16.61 -0.31 -1.63
CA HIS A 25 16.38 0.40 -0.38
C HIS A 25 14.90 0.41 -0.05
N TRP A 26 14.60 0.53 1.24
CA TRP A 26 13.27 0.84 1.73
C TRP A 26 12.84 2.21 1.19
N ILE A 27 11.57 2.34 0.80
CA ILE A 27 11.05 3.61 0.28
C ILE A 27 10.76 4.63 1.39
N ASP A 28 10.73 4.17 2.65
CA ASP A 28 10.58 5.05 3.81
C ASP A 28 11.29 4.50 5.06
N GLY A 29 11.60 5.39 5.99
CA GLY A 29 12.19 5.10 7.30
C GLY A 29 11.15 4.95 8.41
N SER A 30 9.98 4.38 8.14
CA SER A 30 8.92 4.28 9.12
C SER A 30 9.27 3.35 10.28
N VAL A 31 8.81 3.73 11.47
CA VAL A 31 8.94 2.94 12.70
C VAL A 31 7.61 2.28 13.00
N THR A 32 7.59 0.96 13.15
CA THR A 32 6.40 0.21 13.54
C THR A 32 6.62 -0.44 14.90
N ILE A 33 5.72 -0.18 15.85
CA ILE A 33 5.80 -0.74 17.22
C ILE A 33 4.63 -1.71 17.40
N SER A 34 4.95 -2.96 17.75
CA SER A 34 3.93 -3.98 18.03
C SER A 34 4.48 -5.09 18.91
N GLY A 35 3.67 -5.56 19.88
CA GLY A 35 3.97 -6.71 20.74
C GLY A 35 5.33 -6.62 21.45
N GLY A 36 5.75 -5.42 21.89
CA GLY A 36 7.04 -5.20 22.53
C GLY A 36 8.24 -5.21 21.56
N ASN A 37 7.99 -5.15 20.26
CA ASN A 37 9.01 -5.04 19.21
C ASN A 37 8.94 -3.70 18.53
N VAL A 38 10.11 -3.20 18.10
CA VAL A 38 10.28 -2.04 17.24
C VAL A 38 10.85 -2.51 15.91
N LEU A 39 10.12 -2.31 14.84
CA LEU A 39 10.57 -2.58 13.48
C LEU A 39 11.03 -1.27 12.85
N LEU A 40 12.22 -1.29 12.27
CA LEU A 40 12.86 -0.14 11.62
C LEU A 40 13.27 -0.51 10.19
N THR A 41 12.94 0.36 9.27
CA THR A 41 13.37 0.30 7.85
C THR A 41 14.16 1.55 7.50
N PRO A 42 15.42 1.70 8.00
CA PRO A 42 16.19 2.90 7.70
C PRO A 42 16.45 3.00 6.19
N VAL A 43 16.19 4.17 5.60
CA VAL A 43 16.37 4.37 4.14
C VAL A 43 17.83 4.26 3.70
N GLU A 44 18.77 4.50 4.62
CA GLU A 44 20.22 4.36 4.38
C GLU A 44 20.72 2.92 4.55
N ALA A 45 19.91 2.05 5.18
CA ALA A 45 20.24 0.64 5.40
C ALA A 45 19.44 -0.27 4.47
N MET A 46 20.06 -1.40 4.16
CA MET A 46 19.41 -2.44 3.33
C MET A 46 18.71 -3.52 4.17
N ASP A 47 18.66 -3.32 5.49
CA ASP A 47 18.10 -4.31 6.42
C ASP A 47 16.84 -3.77 7.11
N LEU A 48 15.84 -4.65 7.31
CA LEU A 48 14.80 -4.50 8.32
C LEU A 48 15.38 -4.91 9.67
N HIS A 49 15.29 -4.05 10.64
CA HIS A 49 15.74 -4.32 12.00
C HIS A 49 14.55 -4.54 12.93
N CYS A 50 14.61 -5.57 13.77
CA CYS A 50 13.71 -5.77 14.88
C CYS A 50 14.46 -5.60 16.19
N LEU A 51 14.00 -4.66 17.01
CA LEU A 51 14.57 -4.36 18.33
C LEU A 51 13.55 -4.67 19.41
N ASP A 52 14.05 -4.97 20.59
CA ASP A 52 13.22 -5.00 21.80
C ASP A 52 12.86 -3.58 22.23
N LEU A 53 11.58 -3.31 22.43
CA LEU A 53 11.06 -1.97 22.74
C LEU A 53 11.63 -1.36 24.03
N LEU A 54 11.84 -2.18 25.05
CA LEU A 54 12.25 -1.70 26.37
C LEU A 54 13.78 -1.55 26.48
N THR A 55 14.52 -2.46 25.87
CA THR A 55 15.98 -2.51 26.01
C THR A 55 16.74 -1.95 24.84
N GLY A 56 16.08 -1.75 23.69
CA GLY A 56 16.71 -1.34 22.43
C GLY A 56 17.64 -2.41 21.82
N LYS A 57 17.71 -3.61 22.40
CA LYS A 57 18.56 -4.67 21.88
C LYS A 57 18.01 -5.25 20.58
N ALA A 58 18.91 -5.47 19.62
CA ALA A 58 18.53 -6.15 18.38
C ALA A 58 18.10 -7.60 18.66
N LYS A 59 16.95 -8.01 18.13
CA LYS A 59 16.44 -9.38 18.17
C LYS A 59 16.83 -10.13 16.92
N TRP A 60 16.57 -9.53 15.76
CA TRP A 60 16.92 -10.07 14.46
C TRP A 60 16.99 -8.95 13.42
N LYS A 61 17.54 -9.26 12.25
CA LYS A 61 17.53 -8.39 11.07
C LYS A 61 17.35 -9.22 9.81
N LEU A 62 16.76 -8.63 8.78
CA LEU A 62 16.54 -9.25 7.48
C LEU A 62 16.92 -8.29 6.36
N PRO A 63 17.50 -8.78 5.25
CA PRO A 63 17.78 -7.93 4.10
C PRO A 63 16.48 -7.40 3.49
N CYS A 64 16.55 -6.19 2.92
CA CYS A 64 15.41 -5.56 2.24
C CYS A 64 14.93 -6.39 1.04
N GLU A 65 15.87 -6.98 0.29
CA GLU A 65 15.57 -7.63 -0.99
C GLU A 65 14.75 -6.67 -1.90
N GLU A 66 13.66 -7.13 -2.49
CA GLU A 66 12.75 -6.30 -3.29
C GLU A 66 11.58 -5.70 -2.48
N MET A 67 11.68 -5.69 -1.13
CA MET A 67 10.64 -5.12 -0.27
C MET A 67 10.68 -3.59 -0.28
N LEU A 68 9.52 -2.97 -0.24
CA LEU A 68 9.34 -1.52 -0.31
C LEU A 68 9.06 -0.92 1.07
N PHE A 69 8.11 -1.51 1.80
CA PHE A 69 7.67 -0.99 3.09
C PHE A 69 6.97 -2.05 3.94
N ILE A 70 6.77 -1.75 5.21
CA ILE A 70 5.92 -2.52 6.12
C ILE A 70 4.47 -2.06 5.90
N GLY A 71 3.61 -2.95 5.44
CA GLY A 71 2.19 -2.65 5.23
C GLY A 71 1.42 -2.55 6.55
N CYS A 72 1.55 -3.55 7.40
CA CYS A 72 0.92 -3.61 8.72
C CYS A 72 1.57 -4.68 9.59
N VAL A 73 1.11 -4.77 10.83
CA VAL A 73 1.36 -5.93 11.71
C VAL A 73 0.02 -6.59 12.02
N HIS A 74 -0.07 -7.90 11.80
CA HIS A 74 -1.25 -8.71 12.05
C HIS A 74 -0.89 -10.00 12.78
N ALA A 75 -1.54 -10.28 13.92
CA ALA A 75 -1.40 -11.53 14.70
C ALA A 75 0.07 -11.98 14.91
N GLY A 76 0.95 -11.03 15.29
CA GLY A 76 2.37 -11.31 15.52
C GLY A 76 3.22 -11.47 14.27
N LYS A 77 2.70 -11.10 13.09
CA LYS A 77 3.38 -11.11 11.81
C LYS A 77 3.53 -9.70 11.27
N ALA A 78 4.71 -9.33 10.78
CA ALA A 78 4.93 -8.13 9.97
C ALA A 78 4.63 -8.45 8.49
N ILE A 79 3.77 -7.67 7.87
CA ILE A 79 3.40 -7.81 6.46
C ILE A 79 4.29 -6.86 5.65
N LEU A 80 5.16 -7.43 4.85
CA LEU A 80 6.10 -6.71 4.00
C LEU A 80 5.56 -6.65 2.58
N VAL A 81 5.43 -5.44 2.06
CA VAL A 81 4.99 -5.21 0.68
C VAL A 81 6.22 -4.94 -0.18
N GLY A 82 6.40 -5.75 -1.20
CA GLY A 82 7.48 -5.65 -2.17
C GLY A 82 7.03 -5.16 -3.53
N LYS A 83 7.97 -5.06 -4.47
CA LYS A 83 7.70 -4.66 -5.86
C LYS A 83 6.79 -5.65 -6.59
N LYS A 84 6.97 -6.95 -6.33
CA LYS A 84 6.30 -8.03 -7.06
C LYS A 84 5.55 -9.01 -6.16
N GLN A 85 5.72 -8.90 -4.86
CA GLN A 85 5.16 -9.86 -3.90
C GLN A 85 4.86 -9.21 -2.55
N VAL A 86 3.99 -9.85 -1.79
CA VAL A 86 3.75 -9.53 -0.37
C VAL A 86 4.09 -10.76 0.46
N LYS A 87 4.86 -10.58 1.54
CA LYS A 87 5.22 -11.67 2.44
C LYS A 87 4.99 -11.31 3.90
N ALA A 88 4.85 -12.31 4.74
CA ALA A 88 4.71 -12.17 6.19
C ALA A 88 5.90 -12.74 6.91
N ILE A 89 6.39 -12.00 7.92
CA ILE A 89 7.53 -12.38 8.76
C ILE A 89 7.07 -12.42 10.21
N ASN A 90 7.40 -13.49 10.92
CA ASN A 90 7.13 -13.62 12.35
C ASN A 90 7.93 -12.59 13.15
N LEU A 91 7.27 -11.82 14.00
CA LEU A 91 7.91 -10.82 14.86
C LEU A 91 8.86 -11.45 15.89
N ALA A 92 8.62 -12.70 16.27
CA ALA A 92 9.41 -13.37 17.29
C ALA A 92 10.84 -13.68 16.84
N ASP A 93 11.01 -14.16 15.59
CA ASP A 93 12.26 -14.72 15.13
C ASP A 93 12.70 -14.28 13.71
N GLY A 94 11.90 -13.46 13.03
CA GLY A 94 12.20 -12.97 11.69
C GLY A 94 12.03 -13.99 10.57
N LYS A 95 11.45 -15.17 10.83
CA LYS A 95 11.23 -16.18 9.80
C LYS A 95 9.94 -15.93 9.04
N GLU A 96 9.88 -16.47 7.82
CA GLU A 96 8.67 -16.45 7.02
C GLU A 96 7.49 -17.07 7.76
N ALA A 97 6.35 -16.38 7.74
CA ALA A 97 5.14 -16.79 8.45
C ALA A 97 4.08 -17.42 7.52
N TRP A 98 4.19 -17.20 6.23
CA TRP A 98 3.36 -17.86 5.21
C TRP A 98 4.17 -18.95 4.51
N ALA A 99 3.50 -19.95 3.98
CA ALA A 99 4.12 -21.06 3.23
C ALA A 99 4.76 -20.58 1.91
N ALA A 100 4.22 -19.53 1.32
CA ALA A 100 4.73 -18.85 0.13
C ALA A 100 4.32 -17.37 0.17
N PRO A 101 5.05 -16.46 -0.48
CA PRO A 101 4.63 -15.09 -0.67
C PRO A 101 3.38 -15.00 -1.55
N VAL A 102 2.66 -13.90 -1.44
CA VAL A 102 1.57 -13.55 -2.36
C VAL A 102 2.18 -12.82 -3.55
N GLU A 103 2.18 -13.45 -4.71
CA GLU A 103 2.69 -12.85 -5.95
C GLU A 103 1.72 -11.80 -6.50
N LEU A 104 2.26 -10.74 -7.11
CA LEU A 104 1.47 -9.67 -7.73
C LEU A 104 1.36 -9.84 -9.26
N ASP A 105 1.74 -11.00 -9.81
CA ASP A 105 1.56 -11.40 -11.21
C ASP A 105 2.02 -10.36 -12.25
N GLY A 106 3.17 -9.74 -12.00
CA GLY A 106 3.74 -8.71 -12.89
C GLY A 106 3.22 -7.29 -12.66
N ASP A 107 2.31 -7.12 -11.71
CA ASP A 107 1.87 -5.80 -11.23
C ASP A 107 2.77 -5.30 -10.10
N SER A 108 2.55 -4.08 -9.65
CA SER A 108 3.30 -3.47 -8.55
C SER A 108 2.39 -2.59 -7.69
N PRO A 109 2.73 -2.39 -6.41
CA PRO A 109 2.00 -1.43 -5.57
C PRO A 109 2.04 -0.02 -6.16
N SER A 110 0.90 0.66 -6.22
CA SER A 110 0.79 2.07 -6.64
C SER A 110 0.76 3.04 -5.46
N GLY A 111 0.66 2.51 -4.24
CA GLY A 111 0.64 3.29 -3.01
C GLY A 111 0.56 2.38 -1.79
N ARG A 112 0.51 3.00 -0.60
CA ARG A 112 0.28 2.26 0.63
C ARG A 112 -1.17 1.82 0.72
N GLY A 113 -1.36 0.56 1.02
CA GLY A 113 -2.67 0.00 1.31
C GLY A 113 -3.15 0.35 2.72
N TYR A 114 -4.30 -0.17 3.11
CA TYR A 114 -4.80 -0.08 4.46
C TYR A 114 -5.12 -1.47 5.03
N TYR A 115 -4.99 -1.57 6.34
CA TYR A 115 -5.29 -2.77 7.10
C TYR A 115 -6.66 -2.66 7.76
N SER A 116 -7.47 -3.69 7.66
CA SER A 116 -8.75 -3.81 8.35
C SER A 116 -9.02 -5.25 8.73
N GLU A 117 -9.24 -5.51 10.01
CA GLU A 117 -9.53 -6.83 10.58
C GLU A 117 -8.46 -7.88 10.24
N HIS A 118 -8.76 -8.77 9.28
CA HIS A 118 -7.89 -9.86 8.82
C HIS A 118 -7.33 -9.62 7.42
N PHE A 119 -7.59 -8.45 6.84
CA PHE A 119 -7.26 -8.16 5.45
C PHE A 119 -6.35 -6.94 5.29
N TYR A 120 -5.49 -7.02 4.29
CA TYR A 120 -4.76 -5.88 3.79
C TYR A 120 -5.23 -5.54 2.38
N TYR A 121 -5.61 -4.31 2.16
CA TYR A 121 -6.11 -3.81 0.89
C TYR A 121 -4.99 -3.05 0.19
N LEU A 122 -4.46 -3.62 -0.89
CA LEU A 122 -3.30 -3.10 -1.61
C LEU A 122 -3.72 -2.53 -2.97
N PRO A 123 -3.50 -1.22 -3.23
CA PRO A 123 -3.69 -0.65 -4.55
C PRO A 123 -2.52 -0.99 -5.46
N THR A 124 -2.79 -1.22 -6.75
CA THR A 124 -1.78 -1.61 -7.73
C THR A 124 -1.76 -0.72 -8.97
N SER A 125 -0.63 -0.74 -9.67
CA SER A 125 -0.39 0.06 -10.88
C SER A 125 -1.29 -0.33 -12.05
N ALA A 126 -1.82 -1.56 -12.07
CA ALA A 126 -2.82 -2.01 -13.04
C ALA A 126 -4.25 -1.52 -12.73
N SER A 127 -4.40 -0.51 -11.85
CA SER A 127 -5.70 0.02 -11.41
C SER A 127 -6.59 -1.06 -10.78
N GLN A 128 -5.99 -1.84 -9.88
CA GLN A 128 -6.69 -2.86 -9.10
C GLN A 128 -6.54 -2.58 -7.60
N LEU A 129 -7.51 -3.02 -6.84
CA LEU A 129 -7.46 -3.12 -5.39
C LEU A 129 -7.48 -4.59 -5.01
N LEU A 130 -6.36 -5.08 -4.47
CA LEU A 130 -6.24 -6.45 -4.00
C LEU A 130 -6.65 -6.52 -2.53
N LYS A 131 -7.50 -7.48 -2.19
CA LYS A 131 -7.84 -7.85 -0.81
C LYS A 131 -7.05 -9.10 -0.45
N ILE A 132 -6.05 -8.95 0.41
CA ILE A 132 -5.15 -10.03 0.84
C ILE A 132 -5.60 -10.53 2.21
N ASP A 133 -5.89 -11.82 2.33
CA ASP A 133 -6.20 -12.51 3.59
C ASP A 133 -4.88 -12.76 4.34
N LEU A 134 -4.70 -12.08 5.47
CA LEU A 134 -3.45 -12.09 6.24
C LEU A 134 -3.26 -13.35 7.09
N ASP A 135 -4.32 -14.09 7.34
CA ASP A 135 -4.23 -15.38 8.03
C ASP A 135 -3.78 -16.47 7.08
N LYS A 136 -4.28 -16.46 5.85
CA LYS A 136 -3.97 -17.48 4.82
C LYS A 136 -2.75 -17.15 3.97
N GLY A 137 -2.38 -15.86 3.85
CA GLY A 137 -1.36 -15.42 2.91
C GLY A 137 -1.77 -15.63 1.46
N ALA A 138 -2.98 -15.17 1.10
CA ALA A 138 -3.54 -15.35 -0.23
C ALA A 138 -4.43 -14.16 -0.64
N ILE A 139 -4.56 -13.93 -1.95
CA ILE A 139 -5.53 -12.96 -2.48
C ILE A 139 -6.95 -13.52 -2.28
N ALA A 140 -7.75 -12.87 -1.45
CA ALA A 140 -9.15 -13.22 -1.22
C ALA A 140 -10.06 -12.71 -2.34
N SER A 141 -9.79 -11.52 -2.86
CA SER A 141 -10.50 -10.93 -4.01
C SER A 141 -9.68 -9.80 -4.62
N GLN A 142 -10.02 -9.44 -5.85
CA GLN A 142 -9.47 -8.29 -6.55
C GLN A 142 -10.57 -7.53 -7.28
N VAL A 143 -10.47 -6.21 -7.30
CA VAL A 143 -11.45 -5.33 -7.93
C VAL A 143 -10.73 -4.34 -8.83
N LYS A 144 -11.22 -4.14 -10.06
CA LYS A 144 -10.75 -3.05 -10.94
C LYS A 144 -11.36 -1.73 -10.47
N THR A 145 -10.52 -0.72 -10.30
CA THR A 145 -10.91 0.58 -9.74
C THR A 145 -11.17 1.66 -10.78
N GLY A 146 -10.96 1.36 -12.04
CA GLY A 146 -11.12 2.31 -13.15
C GLY A 146 -10.03 3.41 -13.21
N THR A 147 -9.40 3.73 -12.09
CA THR A 147 -8.27 4.66 -11.97
C THR A 147 -7.23 4.05 -11.05
N THR A 148 -5.97 4.39 -11.24
CA THR A 148 -4.90 3.96 -10.34
C THR A 148 -5.04 4.69 -9.00
N LEU A 149 -5.24 3.93 -7.93
CA LEU A 149 -5.31 4.45 -6.57
C LEU A 149 -3.90 4.71 -6.03
N GLY A 150 -3.75 5.75 -5.21
CA GLY A 150 -2.51 6.05 -4.48
C GLY A 150 -2.53 5.47 -3.06
N ASN A 151 -1.99 6.24 -2.10
CA ASN A 151 -2.04 5.83 -0.68
C ASN A 151 -3.47 5.80 -0.17
N LEU A 152 -3.83 4.74 0.53
CA LEU A 152 -5.20 4.51 1.00
C LEU A 152 -5.34 4.81 2.48
N ILE A 153 -6.43 5.47 2.83
CA ILE A 153 -6.89 5.69 4.19
C ILE A 153 -8.37 5.33 4.24
N CYS A 154 -8.76 4.46 5.17
CA CYS A 154 -10.16 4.19 5.46
C CYS A 154 -10.59 5.08 6.63
N TYR A 155 -11.59 5.92 6.42
CA TYR A 155 -12.14 6.79 7.45
C TYR A 155 -13.65 6.70 7.46
N LYS A 156 -14.23 6.22 8.56
CA LYS A 156 -15.67 5.91 8.67
C LYS A 156 -16.11 4.99 7.53
N ASP A 157 -16.98 5.48 6.67
CA ASP A 157 -17.62 4.73 5.60
C ASP A 157 -17.00 5.02 4.23
N GLU A 158 -15.84 5.69 4.21
CA GLU A 158 -15.17 6.12 2.99
C GLU A 158 -13.74 5.58 2.90
N LEU A 159 -13.36 5.18 1.70
CA LEU A 159 -11.98 4.92 1.32
C LEU A 159 -11.44 6.16 0.62
N ILE A 160 -10.41 6.77 1.20
CA ILE A 160 -9.72 7.93 0.64
C ILE A 160 -8.45 7.45 -0.04
N SER A 161 -8.25 7.86 -1.28
CA SER A 161 -7.04 7.61 -2.06
C SER A 161 -6.31 8.93 -2.30
N GLN A 162 -5.04 8.98 -1.88
CA GLN A 162 -4.15 10.11 -2.12
C GLN A 162 -3.14 9.75 -3.21
N SER A 163 -3.18 10.47 -4.33
CA SER A 163 -2.18 10.46 -5.39
C SER A 163 -1.31 11.73 -5.31
N PRO A 164 -0.23 11.86 -6.08
CA PRO A 164 0.64 13.03 -6.04
C PRO A 164 -0.08 14.36 -6.36
N ASP A 165 -1.12 14.31 -7.17
CA ASP A 165 -1.84 15.46 -7.73
C ASP A 165 -3.33 15.52 -7.34
N SER A 166 -3.84 14.50 -6.66
CA SER A 166 -5.28 14.40 -6.37
C SER A 166 -5.59 13.62 -5.09
N ILE A 167 -6.76 13.94 -4.53
CA ILE A 167 -7.38 13.17 -3.46
C ILE A 167 -8.76 12.77 -3.94
N SER A 168 -9.06 11.48 -3.88
CA SER A 168 -10.37 10.93 -4.25
C SER A 168 -10.97 10.17 -3.08
N SER A 169 -12.29 10.23 -2.90
CA SER A 169 -13.00 9.41 -1.93
C SER A 169 -14.00 8.49 -2.61
N TYR A 170 -14.17 7.32 -2.03
CA TYR A 170 -15.07 6.26 -2.49
C TYR A 170 -15.87 5.75 -1.30
N TYR A 171 -17.17 5.65 -1.47
CA TYR A 171 -18.01 5.02 -0.44
C TYR A 171 -17.78 3.52 -0.38
N LEU A 172 -17.71 2.99 0.82
CA LEU A 172 -17.78 1.54 1.02
C LEU A 172 -19.20 1.04 0.70
N THR A 173 -19.31 -0.08 -0.01
CA THR A 173 -20.59 -0.54 -0.58
C THR A 173 -21.68 -0.75 0.48
N GLU A 174 -21.38 -1.45 1.57
CA GLU A 174 -22.39 -1.74 2.61
C GLU A 174 -22.90 -0.49 3.35
N PRO A 175 -22.01 0.42 3.84
CA PRO A 175 -22.44 1.70 4.38
C PRO A 175 -23.22 2.55 3.41
N LEU A 176 -22.80 2.58 2.13
CA LEU A 176 -23.51 3.32 1.09
C LEU A 176 -24.92 2.78 0.88
N ARG A 177 -25.06 1.45 0.83
CA ARG A 177 -26.36 0.76 0.71
C ARG A 177 -27.29 1.16 1.85
N LYS A 178 -26.81 1.03 3.08
CA LYS A 178 -27.59 1.40 4.28
C LYS A 178 -28.02 2.87 4.26
N ARG A 179 -27.10 3.79 3.96
CA ARG A 179 -27.39 5.22 3.86
C ARG A 179 -28.41 5.52 2.78
N THR A 180 -28.30 4.85 1.63
CA THR A 180 -29.25 4.98 0.50
C THR A 180 -30.65 4.51 0.91
N ASP A 181 -30.76 3.36 1.55
CA ASP A 181 -32.04 2.83 2.02
C ASP A 181 -32.68 3.75 3.09
N GLU A 182 -31.91 4.28 4.02
CA GLU A 182 -32.37 5.24 5.02
C GLU A 182 -32.89 6.55 4.41
N LEU A 183 -32.23 7.07 3.36
CA LEU A 183 -32.67 8.27 2.66
C LEU A 183 -33.93 8.03 1.87
N LEU A 184 -34.04 6.91 1.14
CA LEU A 184 -35.23 6.57 0.36
C LEU A 184 -36.44 6.25 1.25
N ALA A 185 -36.21 5.71 2.45
CA ALA A 185 -37.29 5.54 3.43
C ALA A 185 -37.88 6.85 3.92
N LYS A 186 -37.08 7.94 3.97
CA LYS A 186 -37.52 9.29 4.36
C LYS A 186 -38.08 10.07 3.19
N ASN A 187 -37.47 9.97 2.04
CA ASN A 187 -37.87 10.64 0.79
C ASN A 187 -37.65 9.69 -0.40
N PRO A 188 -38.72 9.04 -0.90
CA PRO A 188 -38.62 8.10 -2.03
C PRO A 188 -38.08 8.74 -3.33
N ASP A 189 -38.20 10.06 -3.47
CA ASP A 189 -37.75 10.80 -4.65
C ASP A 189 -36.39 11.49 -4.46
N ASP A 190 -35.60 11.08 -3.46
CA ASP A 190 -34.26 11.61 -3.24
C ASP A 190 -33.35 11.23 -4.41
N SER A 191 -33.03 12.24 -5.25
CA SER A 191 -32.28 12.04 -6.50
C SER A 191 -30.86 11.49 -6.27
N TRP A 192 -30.21 11.89 -5.18
CA TRP A 192 -28.88 11.36 -4.84
C TRP A 192 -28.96 9.88 -4.47
N ALA A 193 -29.91 9.52 -3.61
CA ALA A 193 -30.10 8.16 -3.16
C ALA A 193 -30.56 7.22 -4.30
N LEU A 194 -31.47 7.68 -5.18
CA LEU A 194 -31.86 6.92 -6.38
C LEU A 194 -30.66 6.67 -7.29
N ALA A 195 -29.84 7.69 -7.59
CA ALA A 195 -28.63 7.50 -8.40
C ALA A 195 -27.67 6.47 -7.78
N ARG A 196 -27.40 6.55 -6.46
CA ARG A 196 -26.54 5.58 -5.78
C ARG A 196 -27.13 4.17 -5.76
N ARG A 197 -28.45 4.05 -5.58
CA ARG A 197 -29.15 2.75 -5.66
C ARG A 197 -28.99 2.12 -7.03
N GLY A 198 -29.16 2.90 -8.09
CA GLY A 198 -28.94 2.44 -9.45
C GLY A 198 -27.53 1.92 -9.68
N GLU A 199 -26.51 2.66 -9.21
CA GLU A 199 -25.10 2.23 -9.29
C GLU A 199 -24.84 0.93 -8.53
N ILE A 200 -25.36 0.79 -7.30
CA ILE A 200 -25.24 -0.42 -6.50
C ILE A 200 -25.88 -1.60 -7.21
N LEU A 201 -27.09 -1.42 -7.76
CA LEU A 201 -27.79 -2.48 -8.49
C LEU A 201 -27.04 -2.91 -9.76
N LEU A 202 -26.41 -1.98 -10.46
CA LEU A 202 -25.53 -2.29 -11.61
C LEU A 202 -24.31 -3.12 -11.20
N GLN A 203 -23.68 -2.78 -10.07
CA GLN A 203 -22.55 -3.55 -9.51
C GLN A 203 -22.99 -4.97 -9.10
N ASP A 204 -24.21 -5.12 -8.57
CA ASP A 204 -24.79 -6.41 -8.22
C ASP A 204 -25.23 -7.24 -9.46
N GLY A 205 -25.11 -6.70 -10.68
CA GLY A 205 -25.56 -7.34 -11.92
C GLY A 205 -27.07 -7.27 -12.16
N LYS A 206 -27.80 -6.46 -11.37
CA LYS A 206 -29.25 -6.30 -11.42
C LYS A 206 -29.67 -5.16 -12.36
N GLN A 207 -29.33 -5.29 -13.64
CA GLN A 207 -29.53 -4.24 -14.65
C GLN A 207 -31.01 -3.81 -14.80
N GLU A 208 -31.95 -4.78 -14.81
CA GLU A 208 -33.37 -4.46 -14.96
C GLU A 208 -33.95 -3.69 -13.76
N GLU A 209 -33.47 -3.97 -12.56
CA GLU A 209 -33.85 -3.22 -11.35
C GLU A 209 -33.26 -1.82 -11.36
N ALA A 210 -32.00 -1.68 -11.80
CA ALA A 210 -31.34 -0.39 -11.90
C ALA A 210 -32.04 0.56 -12.88
N LEU A 211 -32.60 0.05 -13.99
CA LEU A 211 -33.35 0.86 -14.98
C LEU A 211 -34.71 1.35 -14.47
N LYS A 212 -35.23 0.77 -13.39
CA LYS A 212 -36.49 1.15 -12.78
C LYS A 212 -36.36 2.10 -11.59
N THR A 213 -35.10 2.37 -11.20
CA THR A 213 -34.74 3.26 -10.11
C THR A 213 -34.68 4.70 -10.59
#